data_66c96ba474b76f97c676257fda6a535b
#
_entry.id   66c96ba474b76f97c676257fda6a535b
#
_cell.length_a   1.000
_cell.length_b   1.000
_cell.length_c   1.000
_cell.angle_alpha   90.00
_cell.angle_beta   90.00
_cell.angle_gamma   90.00
#
_symmetry.space_group_name_H-M   'P 1'
#
loop_
_entity.id
_entity.type
_entity.pdbx_description
1 polymer ?
#
loop_
_entity_poly.entity_id
_entity_poly.type
_entity_poly.pdbx_seq_one_letter_code
_entity_poly.pdbx_strand_id
1 'polypeptide(L)'
;MFTVESEDNHTKVVAMDATGKHEDIEMYIEDNGRVFIRQWAEDLKEYQVLILALNQFISLVSCIDSEDGMFTVEIGAKGTKQ
;
A
#
# COMPACT_ATOMS: atom_id res chain seq x y z
N MET A 1 1.20 -12.29 2.08
CA MET A 1 2.55 -12.67 1.67
C MET A 1 3.22 -11.52 0.96
N PHE A 2 4.48 -11.30 1.24
CA PHE A 2 5.20 -10.21 0.59
C PHE A 2 6.67 -10.54 0.47
N THR A 3 7.36 -9.83 -0.44
CA THR A 3 8.80 -9.94 -0.60
C THR A 3 9.39 -8.53 -0.49
N VAL A 4 10.67 -8.47 -0.09
CA VAL A 4 11.37 -7.20 0.04
C VAL A 4 12.73 -7.34 -0.62
N GLU A 5 13.08 -6.35 -1.45
CA GLU A 5 14.37 -6.30 -2.10
C GLU A 5 14.98 -4.92 -1.90
N SER A 6 16.20 -4.88 -1.39
CA SER A 6 16.88 -3.60 -1.16
C SER A 6 17.87 -3.35 -2.27
N GLU A 7 17.80 -2.16 -2.85
CA GLU A 7 18.72 -1.72 -3.88
C GLU A 7 19.50 -0.52 -3.36
N ASP A 8 20.43 -0.01 -4.15
CA ASP A 8 21.28 1.10 -3.71
C ASP A 8 20.50 2.35 -3.34
N ASN A 9 19.44 2.65 -4.07
CA ASN A 9 18.72 3.91 -3.87
C ASN A 9 17.23 3.73 -3.59
N HIS A 10 16.78 2.51 -3.39
CA HIS A 10 15.37 2.28 -3.04
C HIS A 10 15.19 0.89 -2.49
N THR A 11 14.05 0.67 -1.86
CA THR A 11 13.62 -0.65 -1.40
C THR A 11 12.33 -0.98 -2.11
N LYS A 12 12.25 -2.16 -2.68
CA LYS A 12 11.04 -2.62 -3.37
C LYS A 12 10.34 -3.67 -2.53
N VAL A 13 9.06 -3.50 -2.35
CA VAL A 13 8.22 -4.46 -1.65
C VAL A 13 7.13 -4.91 -2.61
N VAL A 14 6.90 -6.21 -2.68
CA VAL A 14 5.81 -6.74 -3.49
C VAL A 14 4.87 -7.48 -2.55
N ALA A 15 3.61 -7.05 -2.53
CA ALA A 15 2.59 -7.68 -1.71
C ALA A 15 1.68 -8.49 -2.63
N MET A 16 1.54 -9.78 -2.35
CA MET A 16 0.79 -10.69 -3.18
C MET A 16 -0.53 -11.02 -2.51
N ASP A 17 -1.58 -11.15 -3.31
CA ASP A 17 -2.88 -11.53 -2.78
C ASP A 17 -2.88 -13.05 -2.57
N ALA A 18 -3.09 -13.46 -1.33
CA ALA A 18 -3.08 -14.89 -0.99
C ALA A 18 -4.18 -15.66 -1.72
N THR A 19 -5.25 -15.00 -2.13
CA THR A 19 -6.33 -15.67 -2.85
C THR A 19 -6.04 -15.80 -4.33
N GLY A 20 -5.06 -15.06 -4.84
CA GLY A 20 -4.73 -15.09 -6.25
C GLY A 20 -5.72 -14.37 -7.14
N LYS A 21 -6.66 -13.65 -6.56
CA LYS A 21 -7.69 -12.97 -7.34
C LYS A 21 -7.30 -11.56 -7.76
N HIS A 22 -6.32 -10.98 -7.10
CA HIS A 22 -5.92 -9.61 -7.37
C HIS A 22 -4.45 -9.57 -7.79
N GLU A 23 -4.10 -8.56 -8.56
CA GLU A 23 -2.73 -8.37 -9.01
C GLU A 23 -1.85 -7.97 -7.83
N ASP A 24 -0.56 -8.26 -7.96
CA ASP A 24 0.41 -7.89 -6.93
C ASP A 24 0.47 -6.38 -6.80
N ILE A 25 0.68 -5.91 -5.58
CA ILE A 25 0.93 -4.50 -5.34
C ILE A 25 2.43 -4.33 -5.16
N GLU A 26 3.03 -3.39 -5.90
CA GLU A 26 4.45 -3.09 -5.81
C GLU A 26 4.63 -1.73 -5.16
N MET A 27 5.51 -1.68 -4.19
CA MET A 27 5.80 -0.42 -3.50
C MET A 27 7.31 -0.19 -3.54
N TYR A 28 7.68 1.04 -3.88
CA TYR A 28 9.07 1.46 -3.90
C TYR A 28 9.26 2.58 -2.91
N ILE A 29 10.20 2.42 -1.99
CA ILE A 29 10.54 3.45 -1.02
C ILE A 29 11.90 3.98 -1.43
N GLU A 30 11.95 5.25 -1.82
CA GLU A 30 13.16 5.85 -2.35
C GLU A 30 13.93 6.60 -1.27
N ASP A 31 15.24 6.72 -1.48
CA ASP A 31 16.11 7.41 -0.53
C ASP A 31 15.67 8.83 -0.24
N ASN A 32 15.05 9.48 -1.22
CA ASN A 32 14.62 10.86 -1.06
C ASN A 32 13.33 11.00 -0.26
N GLY A 33 12.81 9.91 0.26
CA GLY A 33 11.60 9.96 1.08
C GLY A 33 10.32 9.87 0.29
N ARG A 34 10.38 9.53 -0.99
CA ARG A 34 9.18 9.36 -1.79
C ARG A 34 8.77 7.90 -1.80
N VAL A 35 7.49 7.64 -1.70
CA VAL A 35 6.93 6.30 -1.79
C VAL A 35 6.08 6.23 -3.04
N PHE A 36 6.26 5.16 -3.81
CA PHE A 36 5.59 4.97 -5.07
C PHE A 36 4.93 3.59 -5.03
N ILE A 37 3.62 3.54 -5.20
CA ILE A 37 2.87 2.29 -5.14
C ILE A 37 2.16 2.11 -6.46
N ARG A 38 2.19 0.90 -7.01
CA ARG A 38 1.48 0.64 -8.26
C ARG A 38 0.86 -0.73 -8.26
N GLN A 39 -0.18 -0.89 -9.06
CA GLN A 39 -0.85 -2.16 -9.25
C GLN A 39 -1.37 -2.19 -10.68
N TRP A 40 -1.19 -3.31 -11.35
CA TRP A 40 -1.67 -3.46 -12.71
C TRP A 40 -3.19 -3.51 -12.70
N ALA A 41 -3.82 -2.77 -13.61
CA ALA A 41 -5.27 -2.77 -13.77
C ALA A 41 -5.56 -3.43 -15.12
N GLU A 42 -5.98 -4.68 -15.09
CA GLU A 42 -6.15 -5.45 -16.31
C GLU A 42 -7.25 -4.87 -17.21
N ASP A 43 -8.32 -4.37 -16.61
CA ASP A 43 -9.42 -3.81 -17.39
C ASP A 43 -9.03 -2.51 -18.08
N LEU A 44 -8.06 -1.79 -17.54
CA LEU A 44 -7.59 -0.54 -18.12
C LEU A 44 -6.30 -0.72 -18.92
N LYS A 45 -5.67 -1.89 -18.81
CA LYS A 45 -4.41 -2.19 -19.47
C LYS A 45 -3.33 -1.18 -19.11
N GLU A 46 -3.29 -0.79 -17.86
CA GLU A 46 -2.28 0.15 -17.39
C GLU A 46 -2.10 0.00 -15.89
N TYR A 47 -1.01 0.56 -15.36
CA TYR A 47 -0.78 0.56 -13.92
C TYR A 47 -1.54 1.71 -13.30
N GLN A 48 -2.14 1.43 -12.15
CA GLN A 48 -2.66 2.48 -11.29
C GLN A 48 -1.55 2.82 -10.32
N VAL A 49 -1.26 4.10 -10.16
CA VAL A 49 -0.09 4.57 -9.44
C VAL A 49 -0.49 5.58 -8.38
N LEU A 50 0.13 5.47 -7.22
CA LEU A 50 -0.03 6.43 -6.14
C LEU A 50 1.35 6.85 -5.69
N ILE A 51 1.59 8.16 -5.58
CA ILE A 51 2.86 8.69 -5.11
C ILE A 51 2.58 9.49 -3.86
N LEU A 52 3.33 9.22 -2.79
CA LEU A 52 3.13 9.91 -1.52
C LEU A 52 4.47 10.09 -0.83
N ALA A 53 4.48 10.93 0.19
CA ALA A 53 5.67 11.13 1.00
C ALA A 53 5.78 10.01 2.02
N LEU A 54 7.01 9.73 2.45
CA LEU A 54 7.24 8.67 3.42
C LEU A 54 6.46 8.89 4.70
N ASN A 55 6.39 10.14 5.16
CA ASN A 55 5.66 10.42 6.40
C ASN A 55 4.16 10.14 6.25
N GLN A 56 3.61 10.33 5.05
CA GLN A 56 2.21 9.99 4.81
C GLN A 56 2.02 8.48 4.84
N PHE A 57 2.96 7.76 4.23
CA PHE A 57 2.90 6.31 4.23
C PHE A 57 2.98 5.76 5.65
N ILE A 58 3.90 6.31 6.46
CA ILE A 58 4.04 5.88 7.84
C ILE A 58 2.74 6.13 8.62
N SER A 59 2.08 7.25 8.37
CA SER A 59 0.81 7.53 9.02
C SER A 59 -0.25 6.52 8.65
N LEU A 60 -0.29 6.12 7.37
CA LEU A 60 -1.26 5.12 6.92
C LEU A 60 -1.00 3.77 7.59
N VAL A 61 0.26 3.38 7.68
CA VAL A 61 0.61 2.10 8.30
C VAL A 61 0.33 2.13 9.79
N SER A 62 0.58 3.28 10.42
CA SER A 62 0.38 3.40 11.87
C SER A 62 -1.06 3.19 12.29
N CYS A 63 -2.00 3.46 11.41
CA CYS A 63 -3.40 3.28 11.78
C CYS A 63 -3.74 1.79 12.01
N ILE A 64 -2.94 0.90 11.47
CA ILE A 64 -3.17 -0.52 11.64
C ILE A 64 -2.85 -0.93 13.08
N ASP A 65 -1.83 -0.30 13.66
CA ASP A 65 -1.43 -0.59 15.03
C ASP A 65 -2.23 0.23 16.03
N SER A 66 -3.02 1.17 15.56
CA SER A 66 -3.80 2.02 16.45
C SER A 66 -4.99 1.24 17.00
N GLU A 67 -5.22 1.39 18.28
CA GLU A 67 -6.32 0.73 18.92
C GLU A 67 -7.65 1.08 18.26
N ASP A 68 -7.78 2.32 17.81
CA ASP A 68 -9.03 2.79 17.22
C ASP A 68 -9.03 2.86 15.71
N GLY A 69 -7.88 2.85 15.09
CA GLY A 69 -7.76 3.22 13.70
C GLY A 69 -8.46 2.26 12.75
N MET A 70 -7.93 1.07 12.66
CA MET A 70 -8.41 0.13 11.69
C MET A 70 -9.82 -0.33 11.96
N PHE A 71 -10.10 -0.61 13.20
CA PHE A 71 -11.41 -1.12 13.53
C PHE A 71 -12.50 -0.06 13.39
N THR A 72 -12.16 1.19 13.62
CA THR A 72 -13.11 2.25 13.41
C THR A 72 -13.48 2.34 11.94
N VAL A 73 -12.52 2.21 11.07
CA VAL A 73 -12.79 2.26 9.64
C VAL A 73 -13.62 1.08 9.21
N GLU A 74 -13.30 -0.08 9.73
CA GLU A 74 -14.00 -1.27 9.38
C GLU A 74 -15.46 -1.19 9.75
N ILE A 75 -15.74 -0.68 10.94
CA ILE A 75 -17.10 -0.54 11.36
C ILE A 75 -17.80 0.51 10.55
N GLY A 76 -17.11 1.58 10.23
CA GLY A 76 -17.69 2.62 9.44
C GLY A 76 -18.03 2.18 8.04
N ALA A 77 -17.29 1.25 7.56
CA ALA A 77 -17.53 0.76 6.22
C ALA A 77 -18.85 0.09 6.10
N LYS A 78 -19.38 -0.20 7.20
CA LYS A 78 -20.66 -0.69 7.07
C LYS A 78 -21.53 0.41 7.06
N GLY A 79 -21.02 1.38 6.90
CA GLY A 79 -21.75 2.46 6.74
C GLY A 79 -21.18 3.61 7.20
N THR A 80 -20.74 3.74 7.38
CA THR A 80 -20.33 4.45 7.67
C THR A 80 -20.04 5.47 7.72
N LYS A 81 -19.58 5.77 8.16
CA LYS A 81 -19.34 6.38 8.28
C LYS A 81 -19.15 7.01 8.09
N GLN A 82 -19.11 7.03 8.03
CA GLN A 82 -18.73 7.10 7.73
C GLN A 82 -18.88 7.49 7.33
#